data_632fe7e8d07c5ad071ff390760e9f8b9
#
_entry.id   632fe7e8d07c5ad071ff390760e9f8b9
#
_cell.length_a   1.000
_cell.length_b   1.000
_cell.length_c   1.000
_cell.angle_alpha   90.00
_cell.angle_beta   90.00
_cell.angle_gamma   90.00
#
_symmetry.space_group_name_H-M   'P 1'
#
loop_
_entity.id
_entity.type
_entity.pdbx_description
1 polymer ?
#
loop_
_entity_poly.entity_id
_entity_poly.type
_entity_poly.pdbx_seq_one_letter_code
_entity_poly.pdbx_strand_id
1 'polypeptide(L)'
;MALIKKLNDLTPKFGKHCYFSEGAAIIGDVTMGDDCTVWFNAVLRGDVHFIKIGNRVNIQDGSCLHTLYGKAPIIIGDDVTVGH
;
A
#
# COMPACT_ATOMS: atom_id res chain seq x y z
N MET A 1 13.26 -4.35 -7.97
CA MET A 1 12.04 -3.86 -8.61
C MET A 1 10.84 -4.08 -7.71
N ALA A 2 9.94 -3.12 -7.66
CA ALA A 2 8.72 -3.27 -6.88
C ALA A 2 7.74 -4.21 -7.61
N LEU A 3 6.96 -4.93 -6.86
CA LEU A 3 5.94 -5.82 -7.38
C LEU A 3 4.56 -5.17 -7.21
N ILE A 4 3.89 -4.89 -8.32
CA ILE A 4 2.52 -4.41 -8.32
C ILE A 4 1.67 -5.54 -8.88
N LYS A 5 0.81 -6.12 -8.04
CA LYS A 5 0.13 -7.36 -8.42
C LYS A 5 -1.38 -7.24 -8.31
N LYS A 6 -2.05 -7.56 -9.40
CA LYS A 6 -3.51 -7.73 -9.43
C LYS A 6 -3.90 -9.00 -8.68
N LEU A 7 -4.98 -8.91 -7.91
CA LEU A 7 -5.53 -10.05 -7.20
C LEU A 7 -7.05 -9.95 -7.18
N ASN A 8 -7.75 -11.03 -7.53
CA ASN A 8 -9.23 -11.08 -7.59
C ASN A 8 -9.80 -9.91 -8.42
N ASP A 9 -9.21 -9.68 -9.58
CA ASP A 9 -9.59 -8.60 -10.51
C ASP A 9 -9.42 -7.19 -9.95
N LEU A 10 -8.75 -7.05 -8.82
CA LEU A 10 -8.46 -5.76 -8.22
C LEU A 10 -6.97 -5.45 -8.41
N THR A 11 -6.70 -4.33 -9.03
CA THR A 11 -5.34 -3.86 -9.30
C THR A 11 -5.06 -2.66 -8.41
N PRO A 12 -3.90 -2.59 -7.78
CA PRO A 12 -3.54 -1.42 -6.98
C PRO A 12 -3.60 -0.15 -7.82
N LYS A 13 -4.12 0.92 -7.23
CA LYS A 13 -4.24 2.23 -7.86
C LYS A 13 -3.52 3.26 -7.02
N PHE A 14 -2.78 4.14 -7.67
CA PHE A 14 -2.06 5.19 -6.95
C PHE A 14 -2.05 6.46 -7.78
N GLY A 15 -1.93 7.59 -7.08
CA GLY A 15 -1.92 8.89 -7.69
C GLY A 15 -0.57 9.24 -8.31
N LYS A 16 -0.28 10.55 -8.37
CA LYS A 16 0.90 11.08 -9.03
C LYS A 16 2.11 11.03 -8.10
N HIS A 17 3.30 10.89 -8.69
CA HIS A 17 4.58 11.04 -8.00
C HIS A 17 4.77 10.06 -6.83
N CYS A 18 4.22 8.87 -6.96
CA CYS A 18 4.48 7.82 -5.98
C CYS A 18 5.79 7.11 -6.30
N TYR A 19 6.50 6.71 -5.26
CA TYR A 19 7.77 6.01 -5.41
C TYR A 19 7.70 4.67 -4.68
N PHE A 20 8.12 3.62 -5.37
CA PHE A 20 8.14 2.27 -4.82
C PHE A 20 9.56 1.73 -4.91
N SER A 21 10.15 1.47 -3.75
CA SER A 21 11.51 0.96 -3.68
C SER A 21 11.58 -0.50 -4.07
N GLU A 22 12.79 -0.98 -4.33
CA GLU A 22 13.02 -2.37 -4.69
C GLU A 22 12.51 -3.31 -3.60
N GLY A 23 11.87 -4.39 -4.02
CA GLY A 23 11.32 -5.37 -3.10
C GLY A 23 10.00 -5.00 -2.48
N ALA A 24 9.51 -3.77 -2.65
CA ALA A 24 8.17 -3.41 -2.19
C ALA A 24 7.13 -4.21 -2.96
N ALA A 25 6.07 -4.64 -2.27
CA ALA A 25 4.99 -5.38 -2.91
C ALA A 25 3.66 -4.72 -2.59
N ILE A 26 2.92 -4.36 -3.64
CA ILE A 26 1.59 -3.76 -3.52
C ILE A 26 0.62 -4.68 -4.24
N ILE A 27 -0.29 -5.28 -3.48
CA ILE A 27 -1.09 -6.41 -3.97
C ILE A 27 -2.56 -6.13 -3.76
N GLY A 28 -3.34 -6.32 -4.82
CA GLY A 28 -4.80 -6.37 -4.75
C GLY A 28 -5.47 -5.02 -4.56
N ASP A 29 -6.41 -4.96 -3.63
CA ASP A 29 -7.28 -3.80 -3.44
C ASP A 29 -6.61 -2.72 -2.59
N VAL A 30 -5.68 -2.02 -3.20
CA VAL A 30 -4.94 -0.93 -2.58
C VAL A 30 -5.17 0.33 -3.38
N THR A 31 -5.57 1.41 -2.72
CA THR A 31 -5.72 2.72 -3.33
C THR A 31 -4.85 3.71 -2.57
N MET A 32 -3.96 4.39 -3.26
CA MET A 32 -3.05 5.38 -2.67
C MET A 32 -3.25 6.73 -3.33
N GLY A 33 -3.09 7.77 -2.56
CA GLY A 33 -3.14 9.14 -3.07
C GLY A 33 -1.83 9.54 -3.75
N ASP A 34 -1.58 10.86 -3.78
CA ASP A 34 -0.41 11.43 -4.44
C ASP A 34 0.79 11.48 -3.48
N ASP A 35 1.98 11.48 -4.08
CA ASP A 35 3.24 11.74 -3.36
C ASP A 35 3.52 10.75 -2.23
N CYS A 36 3.13 9.51 -2.43
CA CYS A 36 3.38 8.44 -1.46
C CYS A 36 4.70 7.73 -1.77
N THR A 37 5.33 7.22 -0.73
CA THR A 37 6.56 6.43 -0.87
C THR A 37 6.42 5.12 -0.12
N VAL A 38 6.82 4.04 -0.76
CA VAL A 38 6.83 2.70 -0.15
C VAL A 38 8.26 2.19 -0.27
N TRP A 39 8.88 1.89 0.86
CA TRP A 39 10.29 1.61 0.92
C TRP A 39 10.60 0.12 0.85
N PHE A 40 11.88 -0.20 0.96
CA PHE A 40 12.41 -1.53 0.64
C PHE A 40 11.66 -2.64 1.39
N ASN A 41 11.21 -3.64 0.67
CA ASN A 41 10.59 -4.85 1.20
C ASN A 41 9.32 -4.62 2.04
N ALA A 42 8.72 -3.43 1.95
CA ALA A 42 7.42 -3.20 2.56
C ALA A 42 6.34 -3.91 1.75
N VAL A 43 5.29 -4.37 2.42
CA VAL A 43 4.21 -5.12 1.78
C VAL A 43 2.87 -4.47 2.10
N LEU A 44 2.11 -4.15 1.06
CA LEU A 44 0.74 -3.68 1.17
C LEU A 44 -0.15 -4.75 0.55
N ARG A 45 -0.82 -5.52 1.40
CA ARG A 45 -1.56 -6.70 0.93
C ARG A 45 -3.07 -6.49 1.12
N GLY A 46 -3.73 -5.98 0.08
CA GLY A 46 -5.17 -5.80 0.05
C GLY A 46 -5.87 -7.02 -0.54
N ASP A 47 -5.66 -8.17 0.08
CA ASP A 47 -6.14 -9.43 -0.48
C ASP A 47 -7.52 -9.84 0.03
N VAL A 48 -7.81 -9.59 1.30
CA VAL A 48 -9.10 -10.00 1.88
C VAL A 48 -10.00 -8.81 2.23
N HIS A 49 -9.48 -7.60 2.18
CA HIS A 49 -10.23 -6.35 2.34
C HIS A 49 -9.42 -5.23 1.70
N PHE A 50 -9.97 -4.01 1.64
CA PHE A 50 -9.27 -2.92 0.97
C PHE A 50 -8.27 -2.20 1.90
N ILE A 51 -7.27 -1.60 1.27
CA ILE A 51 -6.34 -0.67 1.91
C ILE A 51 -6.51 0.67 1.21
N LYS A 52 -6.83 1.72 1.95
CA LYS A 52 -6.97 3.06 1.41
C LYS A 52 -5.98 3.99 2.08
N ILE A 53 -5.12 4.60 1.30
CA ILE A 53 -4.03 5.43 1.78
C ILE A 53 -4.18 6.82 1.18
N GLY A 54 -4.07 7.84 2.02
CA GLY A 54 -4.20 9.23 1.60
C GLY A 54 -2.96 9.73 0.87
N ASN A 55 -2.76 11.05 0.89
CA ASN A 55 -1.65 11.70 0.20
C ASN A 55 -0.45 11.85 1.12
N ARG A 56 0.74 11.88 0.55
CA ARG A 56 1.99 12.14 1.27
C ARG A 56 2.20 11.17 2.43
N VAL A 57 1.95 9.89 2.17
CA VAL A 57 2.13 8.82 3.15
C VAL A 57 3.45 8.13 2.86
N ASN A 58 4.19 7.83 3.90
CA ASN A 58 5.48 7.18 3.82
C ASN A 58 5.40 5.83 4.55
N ILE A 59 5.56 4.75 3.80
CA ILE A 59 5.56 3.39 4.35
C ILE A 59 7.01 2.91 4.39
N GLN A 60 7.55 2.74 5.57
CA GLN A 60 8.98 2.47 5.73
C GLN A 60 9.35 1.01 5.51
N ASP A 61 10.65 0.76 5.46
CA ASP A 61 11.22 -0.55 5.12
C ASP A 61 10.63 -1.67 5.96
N GLY A 62 10.28 -2.76 5.31
CA GLY A 62 9.83 -3.97 5.99
C GLY A 62 8.46 -3.91 6.64
N SER A 63 7.75 -2.77 6.55
CA SER A 63 6.39 -2.69 7.08
C SER A 63 5.46 -3.63 6.33
N CYS A 64 4.52 -4.23 7.05
CA CYS A 64 3.55 -5.11 6.43
C CYS A 64 2.14 -4.67 6.81
N LEU A 65 1.36 -4.25 5.83
CA LEU A 65 -0.04 -3.89 6.01
C LEU A 65 -0.90 -4.97 5.40
N HIS A 66 -1.71 -5.61 6.21
CA HIS A 66 -2.64 -6.60 5.69
C HIS A 66 -4.00 -6.45 6.36
N THR A 67 -5.02 -6.99 5.70
CA THR A 67 -6.41 -6.83 6.14
C THR A 67 -6.93 -8.14 6.70
N LEU A 68 -8.07 -8.06 7.43
CA LEU A 68 -8.73 -9.23 7.99
C LEU A 68 -10.00 -9.51 7.20
N TYR A 69 -10.18 -10.77 6.85
CA TYR A 69 -11.32 -11.19 6.03
C TYR A 69 -12.65 -10.78 6.67
N GLY A 70 -13.44 -10.04 5.89
CA GLY A 70 -14.77 -9.64 6.31
C GLY A 70 -14.84 -8.75 7.54
N LYS A 71 -13.71 -8.25 8.05
CA LYS A 71 -13.71 -7.54 9.32
C LYS A 71 -13.15 -6.13 9.26
N ALA A 72 -11.93 -5.97 8.77
CA ALA A 72 -11.29 -4.66 8.91
C ALA A 72 -10.46 -4.29 7.70
N PRO A 73 -10.85 -3.21 7.02
CA PRO A 73 -9.96 -2.56 6.06
C PRO A 73 -8.87 -1.80 6.80
N ILE A 74 -7.90 -1.32 6.05
CA ILE A 74 -6.90 -0.39 6.55
C ILE A 74 -7.15 0.96 5.89
N ILE A 75 -7.29 1.99 6.70
CA ILE A 75 -7.46 3.36 6.20
C ILE A 75 -6.39 4.23 6.85
N ILE A 76 -5.56 4.85 6.03
CA ILE A 76 -4.48 5.73 6.48
C ILE A 76 -4.74 7.10 5.91
N GLY A 77 -4.79 8.12 6.77
CA GLY A 77 -5.01 9.49 6.36
C GLY A 77 -3.79 10.11 5.69
N ASP A 78 -3.87 11.40 5.40
CA ASP A 78 -2.77 12.12 4.76
C ASP A 78 -1.61 12.34 5.75
N ASP A 79 -0.42 12.50 5.19
CA ASP A 79 0.78 12.91 5.95
C ASP A 79 1.16 11.97 7.08
N VAL A 80 0.94 10.67 6.89
CA VAL A 80 1.24 9.65 7.89
C VAL A 80 2.54 8.93 7.51
N THR A 81 3.36 8.64 8.50
CA THR A 81 4.51 7.76 8.35
C THR A 81 4.24 6.46 9.10
N VAL A 82 4.32 5.36 8.38
CA VAL A 82 4.21 4.03 9.00
C VAL A 82 5.63 3.51 9.22
N GLY A 83 6.00 3.34 10.48
CA GLY A 83 7.33 2.88 10.84
C GLY A 83 7.59 1.42 10.48
N HIS A 84 8.85 1.08 10.47
CA HIS A 84 9.29 -0.28 10.16
C HIS A 84 9.36 -1.18 11.38
#